data_8e09497839b1ed27a87d954f93a3f10f
#
_entry.id   8e09497839b1ed27a87d954f93a3f10f
#
_cell.length_a   1.000
_cell.length_b   1.000
_cell.length_c   1.000
_cell.angle_alpha   90.00
_cell.angle_beta   90.00
_cell.angle_gamma   90.00
#
_symmetry.space_group_name_H-M   'P 1'
#
loop_
_entity.id
_entity.type
_entity.pdbx_description
1 polymer ?
#
loop_
_entity_poly.entity_id
_entity_poly.type
_entity_poly.pdbx_seq_one_letter_code
_entity_poly.pdbx_strand_id
1 'polypeptide(L)'
;MVKIISLYFLILFSNFCFANNDSLIYKKTTYFLRTNLHKGFIWAHTASAEHSKNALVLGLELELLRKRNDTFDSHFNKKGFLTGFGINYFYFDNVIFVNNVNAFYTLESTFIKTRKLNFTVKANGGFNFVNNPYHIISNPLNRSFSSYINFYLGLGLVANYKINDANEISAKVMLNHFSNGGNKSPNLGVNFFTAALSYQINIAPNVSKPLDLKRRNGPFESKNNWQIAAYATYKNTPVSLDKYFWVNGIAMSYHHPFGIKKAHALVLGAELINDQSIEYRMWFDKRDSLNYLIVGSLIGHEFLFHRFTWGQYFGVYLYKEVPYFNWIYHRHTIAYKINKNWSVGVSLFANNQNANFTDYRVIYRWNTKK
;
A
#
# COMPACT_ATOMS: atom_id res chain seq x y z
N MET A 1 -17.92 7.92 0.24
CA MET A 1 -17.71 6.47 0.09
C MET A 1 -16.29 6.03 0.43
N VAL A 2 -15.23 6.70 0.00
CA VAL A 2 -13.84 6.37 0.40
C VAL A 2 -13.59 6.47 1.91
N LYS A 3 -14.26 7.38 2.63
CA LYS A 3 -14.19 7.48 4.11
C LYS A 3 -14.65 6.21 4.83
N ILE A 4 -15.57 5.47 4.25
CA ILE A 4 -16.13 4.24 4.81
C ILE A 4 -15.16 3.07 4.59
N ILE A 5 -14.48 3.01 3.44
CA ILE A 5 -13.53 1.94 3.10
C ILE A 5 -12.30 1.99 4.02
N SER A 6 -11.78 3.19 4.34
CA SER A 6 -10.64 3.34 5.28
C SER A 6 -11.02 2.92 6.71
N LEU A 7 -12.26 3.18 7.15
CA LEU A 7 -12.75 2.81 8.48
C LEU A 7 -13.00 1.30 8.60
N TYR A 8 -13.54 0.66 7.57
CA TYR A 8 -13.73 -0.80 7.52
C TYR A 8 -12.40 -1.56 7.47
N PHE A 9 -11.36 -0.98 6.86
CA PHE A 9 -10.01 -1.54 6.88
C PHE A 9 -9.43 -1.64 8.29
N LEU A 10 -9.69 -0.64 9.14
CA LEU A 10 -9.28 -0.64 10.55
C LEU A 10 -9.99 -1.74 11.36
N ILE A 11 -11.28 -1.95 11.12
CA ILE A 11 -12.12 -2.89 11.88
C ILE A 11 -11.84 -4.35 11.50
N LEU A 12 -11.58 -4.63 10.23
CA LEU A 12 -11.31 -6.00 9.76
C LEU A 12 -9.95 -6.54 10.23
N PHE A 13 -8.95 -5.68 10.43
CA PHE A 13 -7.63 -6.10 10.93
C PHE A 13 -7.53 -6.18 12.46
N SER A 14 -8.40 -5.53 13.22
CA SER A 14 -8.36 -5.53 14.69
C SER A 14 -8.80 -6.85 15.35
N ASN A 15 -9.52 -7.72 14.65
CA ASN A 15 -10.11 -8.94 15.21
C ASN A 15 -9.22 -10.20 15.11
N PHE A 16 -7.94 -10.09 14.75
CA PHE A 16 -7.09 -11.25 14.44
C PHE A 16 -6.07 -11.68 15.51
N CYS A 17 -6.29 -11.34 16.78
CA CYS A 17 -5.31 -11.62 17.83
C CYS A 17 -5.84 -12.56 18.91
N PHE A 18 -5.73 -13.88 18.75
CA PHE A 18 -5.72 -14.84 19.85
C PHE A 18 -4.92 -16.09 19.53
N ALA A 19 -3.90 -16.40 20.33
CA ALA A 19 -3.47 -17.76 20.64
C ALA A 19 -2.22 -17.95 21.47
N ASN A 20 -2.26 -18.98 22.30
CA ASN A 20 -1.13 -19.60 23.01
C ASN A 20 -0.94 -21.05 22.56
N ASN A 21 0.30 -21.49 22.43
CA ASN A 21 0.94 -22.65 23.06
C ASN A 21 2.23 -23.07 22.31
N ASP A 22 3.27 -23.34 23.09
CA ASP A 22 4.62 -23.68 22.62
C ASP A 22 4.73 -25.18 22.34
N SER A 23 5.21 -25.52 21.15
CA SER A 23 5.75 -26.82 20.81
C SER A 23 6.96 -26.64 19.88
N LEU A 24 7.95 -27.52 19.98
CA LEU A 24 9.14 -27.53 19.11
C LEU A 24 8.72 -27.52 17.64
N ILE A 25 9.06 -26.47 16.92
CA ILE A 25 8.52 -26.26 15.58
C ILE A 25 9.65 -26.32 14.56
N TYR A 26 9.54 -27.26 13.64
CA TYR A 26 10.31 -27.29 12.41
C TYR A 26 9.78 -26.21 11.47
N LYS A 27 10.68 -25.44 10.85
CA LYS A 27 10.33 -24.46 9.82
C LYS A 27 9.94 -25.20 8.54
N LYS A 28 8.66 -25.41 8.34
CA LYS A 28 8.10 -26.00 7.14
C LYS A 28 7.71 -24.89 6.17
N THR A 29 8.40 -24.79 5.06
CA THR A 29 8.07 -23.81 4.00
C THR A 29 7.57 -24.57 2.79
N THR A 30 6.44 -24.17 2.24
CA THR A 30 5.83 -24.74 1.04
C THR A 30 5.76 -23.64 -0.01
N TYR A 31 6.10 -23.95 -1.24
CA TYR A 31 6.04 -23.03 -2.39
C TYR A 31 4.95 -23.47 -3.35
N PHE A 32 4.28 -22.48 -3.93
CA PHE A 32 3.19 -22.68 -4.88
C PHE A 32 3.38 -21.80 -6.09
N LEU A 33 2.99 -22.33 -7.23
CA LEU A 33 2.78 -21.57 -8.46
C LEU A 33 1.27 -21.43 -8.65
N ARG A 34 0.79 -20.19 -8.87
CA ARG A 34 -0.63 -19.91 -9.11
C ARG A 34 -0.80 -19.12 -10.38
N THR A 35 -1.73 -19.57 -11.22
CA THR A 35 -2.16 -18.85 -12.42
C THR A 35 -3.58 -18.34 -12.21
N ASN A 36 -3.87 -17.13 -12.68
CA ASN A 36 -5.18 -16.51 -12.52
C ASN A 36 -5.65 -15.91 -13.84
N LEU A 37 -6.92 -16.12 -14.16
CA LEU A 37 -7.61 -15.50 -15.29
C LEU A 37 -8.62 -14.50 -14.75
N HIS A 38 -8.46 -13.23 -15.10
CA HIS A 38 -9.28 -12.12 -14.63
C HIS A 38 -10.22 -11.64 -15.71
N LYS A 39 -11.46 -11.30 -15.31
CA LYS A 39 -12.42 -10.55 -16.10
C LYS A 39 -13.07 -9.49 -15.23
N GLY A 40 -13.24 -8.29 -15.74
CA GLY A 40 -13.77 -7.19 -14.97
C GLY A 40 -14.13 -5.97 -15.77
N PHE A 41 -14.22 -4.84 -15.10
CA PHE A 41 -14.59 -3.56 -15.71
C PHE A 41 -13.96 -2.39 -14.97
N ILE A 42 -13.76 -1.29 -15.67
CA ILE A 42 -13.28 -0.04 -15.09
C ILE A 42 -14.41 0.64 -14.33
N TRP A 43 -14.13 1.04 -13.10
CA TRP A 43 -15.02 1.84 -12.26
C TRP A 43 -14.61 3.31 -12.34
N ALA A 44 -15.25 4.05 -13.23
CA ALA A 44 -15.07 5.49 -13.32
C ALA A 44 -15.73 6.17 -12.11
N HIS A 45 -14.94 6.84 -11.29
CA HIS A 45 -15.36 7.50 -10.05
C HIS A 45 -15.37 9.04 -10.16
N THR A 46 -14.99 9.58 -11.33
CA THR A 46 -15.00 11.01 -11.63
C THR A 46 -15.56 11.25 -13.03
N ALA A 47 -16.16 12.42 -13.25
CA ALA A 47 -16.65 12.81 -14.57
C ALA A 47 -15.55 12.78 -15.65
N SER A 48 -14.32 13.12 -15.29
CA SER A 48 -13.17 13.11 -16.21
C SER A 48 -12.74 11.70 -16.65
N ALA A 49 -13.19 10.65 -15.96
CA ALA A 49 -12.93 9.25 -16.29
C ALA A 49 -14.15 8.54 -16.91
N GLU A 50 -15.27 9.24 -17.11
CA GLU A 50 -16.55 8.65 -17.57
C GLU A 50 -16.42 7.94 -18.93
N HIS A 51 -15.53 8.42 -19.80
CA HIS A 51 -15.25 7.80 -21.11
C HIS A 51 -14.64 6.38 -21.01
N SER A 52 -14.14 6.00 -19.84
CA SER A 52 -13.59 4.67 -19.58
C SER A 52 -14.54 3.76 -18.78
N LYS A 53 -15.71 4.27 -18.40
CA LYS A 53 -16.67 3.55 -17.58
C LYS A 53 -17.11 2.26 -18.27
N ASN A 54 -17.12 1.18 -17.47
CA ASN A 54 -17.52 -0.16 -17.91
C ASN A 54 -16.64 -0.77 -19.03
N ALA A 55 -15.53 -0.16 -19.42
CA ALA A 55 -14.60 -0.80 -20.34
C ALA A 55 -14.19 -2.17 -19.79
N LEU A 56 -14.25 -3.18 -20.67
CA LEU A 56 -13.90 -4.55 -20.30
C LEU A 56 -12.43 -4.64 -19.89
N VAL A 57 -12.18 -5.36 -18.81
CA VAL A 57 -10.82 -5.68 -18.33
C VAL A 57 -10.64 -7.19 -18.41
N LEU A 58 -9.62 -7.63 -19.15
CA LEU A 58 -9.16 -9.01 -19.18
C LEU A 58 -7.75 -9.08 -18.61
N GLY A 59 -7.44 -10.14 -17.85
CA GLY A 59 -6.11 -10.26 -17.25
C GLY A 59 -5.63 -11.68 -17.09
N LEU A 60 -4.30 -11.82 -17.21
CA LEU A 60 -3.55 -13.00 -16.86
C LEU A 60 -2.60 -12.65 -15.73
N GLU A 61 -2.57 -13.46 -14.67
CA GLU A 61 -1.70 -13.26 -13.51
C GLU A 61 -0.96 -14.55 -13.19
N LEU A 62 0.33 -14.43 -12.89
CA LEU A 62 1.19 -15.51 -12.42
C LEU A 62 1.81 -15.12 -11.09
N GLU A 63 1.74 -16.02 -10.11
CA GLU A 63 2.25 -15.79 -8.75
C GLU A 63 3.13 -16.95 -8.29
N LEU A 64 4.29 -16.61 -7.75
CA LEU A 64 5.13 -17.52 -6.97
C LEU A 64 4.90 -17.23 -5.48
N LEU A 65 4.24 -18.16 -4.82
CA LEU A 65 3.75 -17.98 -3.45
C LEU A 65 4.53 -18.86 -2.49
N ARG A 66 4.65 -18.38 -1.25
CA ARG A 66 5.31 -19.07 -0.16
C ARG A 66 4.42 -19.06 1.08
N LYS A 67 4.18 -20.25 1.62
CA LYS A 67 3.52 -20.44 2.91
C LYS A 67 4.57 -20.83 3.94
N ARG A 68 4.64 -20.05 5.01
CA ARG A 68 5.50 -20.35 6.16
C ARG A 68 4.63 -20.78 7.33
N ASN A 69 4.99 -21.92 7.92
CA ASN A 69 4.40 -22.42 9.15
C ASN A 69 5.36 -22.19 10.32
N ASP A 70 5.84 -20.94 10.47
CA ASP A 70 6.67 -20.60 11.62
C ASP A 70 5.90 -19.78 12.66
N THR A 71 6.50 -19.61 13.84
CA THR A 71 5.85 -18.93 14.97
C THR A 71 5.61 -17.45 14.72
N PHE A 72 6.24 -16.82 13.71
CA PHE A 72 5.96 -15.45 13.32
C PHE A 72 4.56 -15.37 12.68
N ASP A 73 4.28 -16.26 11.73
CA ASP A 73 2.96 -16.31 11.07
C ASP A 73 1.85 -16.64 12.08
N SER A 74 2.16 -17.46 13.14
CA SER A 74 1.20 -17.78 14.19
C SER A 74 0.82 -16.60 15.09
N HIS A 75 1.59 -15.50 15.09
CA HIS A 75 1.27 -14.33 15.91
C HIS A 75 0.19 -13.44 15.28
N PHE A 76 0.25 -13.31 13.96
CA PHE A 76 -0.72 -12.49 13.21
C PHE A 76 -1.92 -13.31 12.74
N ASN A 77 -1.72 -14.60 12.45
CA ASN A 77 -2.79 -15.47 12.01
C ASN A 77 -2.46 -16.95 12.26
N LYS A 78 -3.16 -17.58 13.21
CA LYS A 78 -3.09 -19.04 13.46
C LYS A 78 -3.37 -19.88 12.21
N LYS A 79 -4.06 -19.32 11.22
CA LYS A 79 -4.47 -20.01 10.00
C LYS A 79 -3.43 -19.92 8.87
N GLY A 80 -2.35 -19.12 9.10
CA GLY A 80 -1.19 -18.96 8.20
C GLY A 80 -1.35 -17.84 7.20
N PHE A 81 -0.19 -17.24 6.84
CA PHE A 81 -0.06 -16.29 5.74
C PHE A 81 0.49 -16.96 4.51
N LEU A 82 -0.02 -16.55 3.35
CA LEU A 82 0.56 -16.83 2.05
C LEU A 82 1.14 -15.51 1.52
N THR A 83 2.41 -15.53 1.15
CA THR A 83 3.11 -14.33 0.64
C THR A 83 3.88 -14.70 -0.61
N GLY A 84 4.11 -13.74 -1.50
CA GLY A 84 4.90 -14.04 -2.69
C GLY A 84 5.02 -12.86 -3.64
N PHE A 85 5.58 -13.13 -4.80
CA PHE A 85 5.69 -12.18 -5.90
C PHE A 85 4.78 -12.63 -7.04
N GLY A 86 4.22 -11.65 -7.73
CA GLY A 86 3.40 -11.89 -8.90
C GLY A 86 3.69 -10.89 -10.00
N ILE A 87 3.37 -11.30 -11.19
CA ILE A 87 3.26 -10.46 -12.37
C ILE A 87 1.87 -10.64 -12.95
N ASN A 88 1.27 -9.58 -13.44
CA ASN A 88 0.06 -9.69 -14.24
C ASN A 88 0.08 -8.77 -15.44
N TYR A 89 -0.69 -9.12 -16.42
CA TYR A 89 -0.97 -8.34 -17.61
C TYR A 89 -2.47 -8.08 -17.64
N PHE A 90 -2.86 -6.80 -17.73
CA PHE A 90 -4.24 -6.39 -17.95
C PHE A 90 -4.38 -5.72 -19.31
N TYR A 91 -5.30 -6.25 -20.09
CA TYR A 91 -5.83 -5.63 -21.28
C TYR A 91 -7.11 -4.87 -20.92
N PHE A 92 -7.13 -3.58 -21.24
CA PHE A 92 -8.34 -2.77 -21.16
C PHE A 92 -8.89 -2.60 -22.56
N ASP A 93 -10.14 -2.96 -22.77
CA ASP A 93 -10.85 -2.69 -24.02
C ASP A 93 -11.17 -1.20 -24.12
N ASN A 94 -10.11 -0.41 -24.20
CA ASN A 94 -10.15 1.04 -24.19
C ASN A 94 -8.87 1.59 -24.82
N VAL A 95 -9.01 2.37 -25.90
CA VAL A 95 -7.89 2.92 -26.69
C VAL A 95 -6.99 3.88 -25.88
N ILE A 96 -7.48 4.42 -24.77
CA ILE A 96 -6.75 5.38 -23.94
C ILE A 96 -5.76 4.65 -23.01
N PHE A 97 -6.17 3.52 -22.42
CA PHE A 97 -5.37 2.80 -21.42
C PHE A 97 -4.56 1.63 -22.00
N VAL A 98 -5.08 1.00 -23.04
CA VAL A 98 -4.50 -0.13 -23.77
C VAL A 98 -4.08 -1.28 -22.86
N ASN A 99 -2.78 -1.39 -22.57
CA ASN A 99 -2.21 -2.54 -21.88
C ASN A 99 -1.37 -2.13 -20.68
N ASN A 100 -1.41 -2.94 -19.62
CA ASN A 100 -0.68 -2.70 -18.40
C ASN A 100 -0.03 -3.98 -17.89
N VAL A 101 1.24 -3.88 -17.52
CA VAL A 101 1.97 -4.95 -16.84
C VAL A 101 2.22 -4.52 -15.40
N ASN A 102 1.98 -5.41 -14.45
CA ASN A 102 2.26 -5.13 -13.05
C ASN A 102 3.24 -6.16 -12.49
N ALA A 103 4.15 -5.70 -11.65
CA ALA A 103 4.99 -6.53 -10.80
C ALA A 103 4.66 -6.18 -9.35
N PHE A 104 4.30 -7.17 -8.53
CA PHE A 104 3.80 -6.91 -7.19
C PHE A 104 4.20 -7.97 -6.17
N TYR A 105 4.15 -7.58 -4.92
CA TYR A 105 4.17 -8.47 -3.78
C TYR A 105 2.75 -8.71 -3.29
N THR A 106 2.42 -9.97 -2.97
CA THR A 106 1.10 -10.36 -2.45
C THR A 106 1.20 -10.83 -1.02
N LEU A 107 0.17 -10.51 -0.26
CA LEU A 107 -0.06 -10.97 1.09
C LEU A 107 -1.49 -11.50 1.18
N GLU A 108 -1.66 -12.76 1.57
CA GLU A 108 -2.97 -13.37 1.82
C GLU A 108 -3.08 -13.85 3.26
N SER A 109 -4.19 -13.51 3.90
CA SER A 109 -4.52 -13.90 5.27
C SER A 109 -5.83 -14.66 5.31
N THR A 110 -5.79 -15.92 5.79
CA THR A 110 -6.98 -16.76 5.90
C THR A 110 -7.79 -16.39 7.15
N PHE A 111 -9.04 -15.99 7.00
CA PHE A 111 -9.93 -15.66 8.11
C PHE A 111 -10.96 -16.77 8.41
N ILE A 112 -11.38 -17.55 7.40
CA ILE A 112 -12.19 -18.77 7.60
C ILE A 112 -11.41 -19.94 7.02
N LYS A 113 -11.26 -21.01 7.81
CA LYS A 113 -10.57 -22.23 7.39
C LYS A 113 -11.40 -23.45 7.72
N THR A 114 -11.74 -24.22 6.69
CA THR A 114 -12.35 -25.54 6.81
C THR A 114 -11.41 -26.61 6.26
N ARG A 115 -11.88 -27.85 6.20
CA ARG A 115 -11.09 -28.96 5.64
C ARG A 115 -10.79 -28.77 4.15
N LYS A 116 -11.75 -28.29 3.36
CA LYS A 116 -11.64 -28.15 1.90
C LYS A 116 -11.75 -26.70 1.42
N LEU A 117 -12.53 -25.86 2.08
CA LEU A 117 -12.82 -24.50 1.66
C LEU A 117 -12.23 -23.49 2.63
N ASN A 118 -11.45 -22.52 2.15
CA ASN A 118 -10.85 -21.46 2.93
C ASN A 118 -11.20 -20.11 2.32
N PHE A 119 -11.48 -19.11 3.16
CA PHE A 119 -11.68 -17.74 2.73
C PHE A 119 -10.51 -16.88 3.22
N THR A 120 -9.94 -16.11 2.29
CA THR A 120 -8.77 -15.26 2.54
C THR A 120 -9.02 -13.84 2.09
N VAL A 121 -8.41 -12.88 2.78
CA VAL A 121 -8.20 -11.52 2.28
C VAL A 121 -6.87 -11.49 1.57
N LYS A 122 -6.84 -10.95 0.36
CA LYS A 122 -5.64 -10.77 -0.45
C LYS A 122 -5.36 -9.28 -0.60
N ALA A 123 -4.08 -8.90 -0.42
CA ALA A 123 -3.58 -7.57 -0.69
C ALA A 123 -2.35 -7.65 -1.61
N ASN A 124 -2.34 -6.87 -2.67
CA ASN A 124 -1.23 -6.71 -3.60
C ASN A 124 -0.68 -5.29 -3.49
N GLY A 125 0.65 -5.15 -3.54
CA GLY A 125 1.31 -3.86 -3.60
C GLY A 125 2.53 -3.94 -4.52
N GLY A 126 2.67 -3.00 -5.45
CA GLY A 126 3.75 -3.05 -6.42
C GLY A 126 3.74 -1.91 -7.41
N PHE A 127 4.26 -2.19 -8.59
CA PHE A 127 4.41 -1.23 -9.67
C PHE A 127 3.60 -1.65 -10.89
N ASN A 128 3.00 -0.65 -11.52
CA ASN A 128 2.29 -0.74 -12.78
C ASN A 128 3.13 -0.08 -13.86
N PHE A 129 3.32 -0.77 -14.95
CA PHE A 129 4.04 -0.29 -16.14
C PHE A 129 3.04 -0.11 -17.28
N VAL A 130 2.96 1.11 -17.80
CA VAL A 130 2.07 1.47 -18.90
C VAL A 130 2.88 1.95 -20.09
N ASN A 131 2.42 1.62 -21.28
CA ASN A 131 3.07 2.03 -22.53
C ASN A 131 2.48 3.30 -23.15
N ASN A 132 1.31 3.74 -22.69
CA ASN A 132 0.59 4.88 -23.25
C ASN A 132 0.09 5.85 -22.17
N PRO A 133 1.00 6.54 -21.42
CA PRO A 133 0.61 7.54 -20.43
C PRO A 133 0.02 8.78 -21.10
N TYR A 134 -0.48 9.72 -20.28
CA TYR A 134 -0.91 11.02 -20.75
C TYR A 134 0.20 11.71 -21.57
N HIS A 135 -0.19 12.21 -22.72
CA HIS A 135 0.62 13.11 -23.55
C HIS A 135 -0.30 14.12 -24.20
N ILE A 136 0.08 15.40 -24.16
CA ILE A 136 -0.79 16.52 -24.57
C ILE A 136 -1.24 16.43 -26.04
N ILE A 137 -0.46 15.77 -26.90
CA ILE A 137 -0.78 15.61 -28.33
C ILE A 137 -1.29 14.21 -28.63
N SER A 138 -0.56 13.16 -28.23
CA SER A 138 -0.84 11.78 -28.68
C SER A 138 -1.86 11.03 -27.80
N ASN A 139 -2.03 11.40 -26.52
CA ASN A 139 -3.01 10.79 -25.63
C ASN A 139 -3.58 11.77 -24.59
N PRO A 140 -4.22 12.87 -25.02
CA PRO A 140 -4.70 13.92 -24.11
C PRO A 140 -5.87 13.48 -23.23
N LEU A 141 -6.57 12.42 -23.60
CA LEU A 141 -7.70 11.88 -22.85
C LEU A 141 -7.28 11.01 -21.66
N ASN A 142 -6.04 10.53 -21.63
CA ASN A 142 -5.53 9.75 -20.50
C ASN A 142 -5.21 10.64 -19.30
N ARG A 143 -6.23 11.12 -18.62
CA ARG A 143 -6.07 11.92 -17.41
C ARG A 143 -5.82 11.09 -16.15
N SER A 144 -5.78 9.77 -16.29
CA SER A 144 -5.63 8.84 -15.17
C SER A 144 -4.19 8.69 -14.70
N PHE A 145 -3.24 8.67 -15.60
CA PHE A 145 -1.81 8.61 -15.27
C PHE A 145 -0.94 9.21 -16.37
N SER A 146 0.05 9.96 -15.93
CA SER A 146 1.01 10.63 -16.80
C SER A 146 2.42 10.04 -16.73
N SER A 147 2.61 8.97 -15.96
CA SER A 147 3.89 8.30 -15.77
C SER A 147 3.89 6.93 -16.42
N TYR A 148 5.03 6.50 -16.99
CA TYR A 148 5.23 5.13 -17.47
C TYR A 148 5.24 4.12 -16.33
N ILE A 149 5.69 4.53 -15.15
CA ILE A 149 5.72 3.71 -13.93
C ILE A 149 4.78 4.34 -12.90
N ASN A 150 3.86 3.54 -12.39
CA ASN A 150 2.86 3.92 -11.40
C ASN A 150 2.87 2.91 -10.25
N PHE A 151 2.21 3.22 -9.14
CA PHE A 151 1.93 2.26 -8.08
C PHE A 151 0.74 1.38 -8.46
N TYR A 152 0.82 0.11 -8.12
CA TYR A 152 -0.27 -0.85 -8.17
C TYR A 152 -0.68 -1.24 -6.75
N LEU A 153 -1.96 -1.13 -6.45
CA LEU A 153 -2.58 -1.64 -5.23
C LEU A 153 -3.76 -2.54 -5.61
N GLY A 154 -3.84 -3.69 -4.98
CA GLY A 154 -4.95 -4.62 -5.15
C GLY A 154 -5.46 -5.09 -3.80
N LEU A 155 -6.77 -5.17 -3.65
CA LEU A 155 -7.43 -5.71 -2.47
C LEU A 155 -8.58 -6.60 -2.87
N GLY A 156 -8.71 -7.77 -2.22
CA GLY A 156 -9.79 -8.67 -2.57
C GLY A 156 -10.06 -9.77 -1.58
N LEU A 157 -11.10 -10.52 -1.91
CA LEU A 157 -11.52 -11.73 -1.20
C LEU A 157 -11.30 -12.93 -2.12
N VAL A 158 -10.82 -14.02 -1.54
CA VAL A 158 -10.52 -15.26 -2.24
C VAL A 158 -11.19 -16.42 -1.52
N ALA A 159 -11.93 -17.22 -2.28
CA ALA A 159 -12.46 -18.52 -1.85
C ALA A 159 -11.58 -19.61 -2.48
N ASN A 160 -10.84 -20.30 -1.65
CA ASN A 160 -9.88 -21.34 -2.06
C ASN A 160 -10.47 -22.72 -1.77
N TYR A 161 -10.59 -23.57 -2.80
CA TYR A 161 -11.06 -24.94 -2.67
C TYR A 161 -9.90 -25.92 -2.91
N LYS A 162 -9.58 -26.69 -1.87
CA LYS A 162 -8.53 -27.69 -1.89
C LYS A 162 -9.03 -28.96 -2.61
N ILE A 163 -8.48 -29.24 -3.78
CA ILE A 163 -8.76 -30.48 -4.51
C ILE A 163 -8.05 -31.65 -3.81
N ASN A 164 -6.75 -31.48 -3.57
CA ASN A 164 -5.89 -32.42 -2.84
C ASN A 164 -4.73 -31.65 -2.16
N ASP A 165 -3.74 -32.34 -1.63
CA ASP A 165 -2.60 -31.68 -0.94
C ASP A 165 -1.67 -30.89 -1.88
N ALA A 166 -1.71 -31.18 -3.16
CA ALA A 166 -0.87 -30.52 -4.17
C ALA A 166 -1.62 -29.42 -4.94
N ASN A 167 -2.93 -29.53 -5.09
CA ASN A 167 -3.71 -28.72 -6.04
C ASN A 167 -4.88 -28.01 -5.36
N GLU A 168 -5.06 -26.74 -5.72
CA GLU A 168 -6.14 -25.88 -5.25
C GLU A 168 -6.72 -25.06 -6.41
N ILE A 169 -8.02 -24.89 -6.45
CA ILE A 169 -8.70 -23.92 -7.30
C ILE A 169 -9.25 -22.79 -6.46
N SER A 170 -9.34 -21.59 -7.02
CA SER A 170 -9.87 -20.46 -6.28
C SER A 170 -10.73 -19.57 -7.16
N ALA A 171 -11.75 -18.99 -6.55
CA ALA A 171 -12.48 -17.86 -7.09
C ALA A 171 -12.14 -16.60 -6.27
N LYS A 172 -11.93 -15.49 -6.93
CA LYS A 172 -11.59 -14.24 -6.26
C LYS A 172 -12.31 -13.03 -6.85
N VAL A 173 -12.53 -12.02 -6.03
CA VAL A 173 -12.95 -10.68 -6.44
C VAL A 173 -11.93 -9.67 -5.94
N MET A 174 -11.48 -8.79 -6.82
CA MET A 174 -10.42 -7.83 -6.55
C MET A 174 -10.88 -6.42 -6.92
N LEU A 175 -10.58 -5.47 -6.06
CA LEU A 175 -10.52 -4.04 -6.39
C LEU A 175 -9.05 -3.71 -6.67
N ASN A 176 -8.77 -3.16 -7.82
CA ASN A 176 -7.43 -2.78 -8.25
C ASN A 176 -7.35 -1.27 -8.46
N HIS A 177 -6.20 -0.70 -8.16
CA HIS A 177 -5.94 0.72 -8.29
C HIS A 177 -4.54 0.97 -8.87
N PHE A 178 -4.46 1.85 -9.88
CA PHE A 178 -3.22 2.38 -10.43
C PHE A 178 -3.15 3.88 -10.25
N SER A 179 -1.98 4.41 -9.83
CA SER A 179 -1.76 5.85 -9.69
C SER A 179 -0.27 6.13 -9.51
N ASN A 180 0.19 7.30 -9.93
CA ASN A 180 1.58 7.71 -9.69
C ASN A 180 1.79 8.38 -8.31
N GLY A 181 0.78 8.34 -7.43
CA GLY A 181 0.88 8.89 -6.09
C GLY A 181 0.93 10.42 -6.02
N GLY A 182 0.50 11.12 -7.06
CA GLY A 182 0.41 12.59 -7.09
C GLY A 182 1.69 13.31 -7.51
N ASN A 183 2.75 12.60 -7.89
CA ASN A 183 4.02 13.24 -8.25
C ASN A 183 4.04 13.82 -9.68
N LYS A 184 3.17 13.37 -10.55
CA LYS A 184 3.05 13.87 -11.91
C LYS A 184 1.59 14.02 -12.32
N SER A 185 1.22 15.20 -12.79
CA SER A 185 -0.13 15.53 -13.29
C SER A 185 -0.24 15.30 -14.81
N PRO A 186 -1.43 14.90 -15.29
CA PRO A 186 -2.62 14.52 -14.55
C PRO A 186 -2.49 13.16 -13.87
N ASN A 187 -3.20 12.93 -12.74
CA ASN A 187 -3.19 11.67 -12.01
C ASN A 187 -4.53 11.45 -11.30
N LEU A 188 -5.58 11.12 -12.05
CA LEU A 188 -6.87 10.74 -11.46
C LEU A 188 -6.86 9.30 -10.94
N GLY A 189 -5.88 8.50 -11.37
CA GLY A 189 -5.80 7.07 -11.13
C GLY A 189 -6.84 6.26 -11.90
N VAL A 190 -6.69 4.95 -11.90
CA VAL A 190 -7.65 4.01 -12.48
C VAL A 190 -8.08 3.03 -11.40
N ASN A 191 -9.37 2.93 -11.17
CA ASN A 191 -9.97 1.89 -10.33
C ASN A 191 -10.72 0.90 -11.21
N PHE A 192 -10.57 -0.39 -10.95
CA PHE A 192 -11.30 -1.42 -11.67
C PHE A 192 -11.53 -2.64 -10.78
N PHE A 193 -12.67 -3.28 -11.01
CA PHE A 193 -13.02 -4.54 -10.37
C PHE A 193 -12.72 -5.70 -11.28
N THR A 194 -12.24 -6.80 -10.72
CA THR A 194 -12.10 -8.06 -11.44
C THR A 194 -12.62 -9.22 -10.60
N ALA A 195 -13.31 -10.15 -11.26
CA ALA A 195 -13.48 -11.51 -10.80
C ALA A 195 -12.41 -12.37 -11.46
N ALA A 196 -11.87 -13.37 -10.74
CA ALA A 196 -10.88 -14.26 -11.32
C ALA A 196 -11.07 -15.70 -10.87
N LEU A 197 -10.71 -16.61 -11.77
CA LEU A 197 -10.53 -18.03 -11.48
C LEU A 197 -9.05 -18.36 -11.46
N SER A 198 -8.64 -19.21 -10.53
CA SER A 198 -7.25 -19.52 -10.29
C SER A 198 -7.02 -21.02 -10.14
N TYR A 199 -5.85 -21.46 -10.60
CA TYR A 199 -5.31 -22.78 -10.32
C TYR A 199 -3.96 -22.65 -9.66
N GLN A 200 -3.76 -23.36 -8.55
CA GLN A 200 -2.53 -23.36 -7.77
C GLN A 200 -2.00 -24.78 -7.62
N ILE A 201 -0.70 -24.91 -7.83
CA ILE A 201 0.03 -26.16 -7.63
C ILE A 201 1.14 -26.01 -6.61
N ASN A 202 1.37 -27.03 -5.82
CA ASN A 202 2.53 -27.12 -4.92
C ASN A 202 3.75 -27.56 -5.73
N ILE A 203 4.75 -26.68 -5.87
CA ILE A 203 5.95 -26.93 -6.70
C ILE A 203 7.16 -27.37 -5.87
N ALA A 204 7.12 -27.26 -4.55
CA ALA A 204 8.20 -27.73 -3.69
C ALA A 204 7.62 -28.32 -2.41
N PRO A 205 7.70 -29.64 -2.24
CA PRO A 205 7.28 -30.28 -1.00
C PRO A 205 8.20 -29.83 0.14
N ASN A 206 7.57 -29.47 1.23
CA ASN A 206 8.04 -29.22 2.59
C ASN A 206 9.57 -29.32 2.81
N VAL A 207 10.27 -28.22 2.62
CA VAL A 207 11.66 -28.10 3.09
C VAL A 207 11.62 -27.87 4.60
N SER A 208 11.90 -28.90 5.39
CA SER A 208 12.04 -28.80 6.85
C SER A 208 13.47 -28.36 7.16
N LYS A 209 13.65 -27.17 7.72
CA LYS A 209 14.92 -26.74 8.33
C LYS A 209 14.74 -26.59 9.83
N PRO A 210 15.70 -27.06 10.64
CA PRO A 210 15.68 -26.78 12.09
C PRO A 210 15.55 -25.27 12.33
N LEU A 211 14.70 -24.91 13.26
CA LEU A 211 14.52 -23.49 13.61
C LEU A 211 15.64 -23.08 14.55
N ASP A 212 16.48 -22.16 14.15
CA ASP A 212 17.42 -21.51 15.06
C ASP A 212 16.65 -20.53 15.95
N LEU A 213 16.27 -20.99 17.13
CA LEU A 213 15.52 -20.22 18.14
C LEU A 213 16.30 -19.02 18.66
N LYS A 214 17.64 -19.01 18.56
CA LYS A 214 18.48 -17.89 19.01
C LYS A 214 18.35 -16.65 18.13
N ARG A 215 17.90 -16.76 16.88
CA ARG A 215 17.68 -15.64 15.96
C ARG A 215 16.32 -14.96 16.08
N ARG A 216 15.48 -15.38 17.02
CA ARG A 216 14.18 -14.79 17.26
C ARG A 216 14.25 -13.72 18.34
N ASN A 217 14.78 -12.59 17.98
CA ASN A 217 14.47 -11.37 18.72
C ASN A 217 13.00 -11.08 18.51
N GLY A 218 12.28 -10.85 19.61
CA GLY A 218 10.88 -10.41 19.63
C GLY A 218 10.63 -9.18 18.74
N PRO A 219 9.44 -8.60 18.77
CA PRO A 219 9.14 -7.43 17.95
C PRO A 219 10.24 -6.39 18.13
N PHE A 220 10.71 -5.81 17.02
CA PHE A 220 11.80 -4.81 17.00
C PHE A 220 11.52 -3.61 17.92
N GLU A 221 10.27 -3.46 18.37
CA GLU A 221 9.80 -2.36 19.17
C GLU A 221 8.96 -2.83 20.34
N SER A 222 9.62 -3.02 21.47
CA SER A 222 8.94 -3.26 22.74
C SER A 222 8.79 -2.01 23.60
N LYS A 223 9.46 -0.91 23.25
CA LYS A 223 9.55 0.31 24.04
C LYS A 223 8.99 1.50 23.31
N ASN A 224 8.48 2.45 24.09
CA ASN A 224 8.14 3.77 23.59
C ASN A 224 9.37 4.41 22.94
N ASN A 225 9.15 5.12 21.84
CA ASN A 225 10.26 5.72 21.12
C ASN A 225 9.83 7.01 20.42
N TRP A 226 10.81 7.88 20.21
CA TRP A 226 10.70 9.03 19.34
C TRP A 226 11.29 8.70 17.98
N GLN A 227 10.70 9.29 16.95
CA GLN A 227 11.22 9.20 15.60
C GLN A 227 11.29 10.60 14.99
N ILE A 228 12.35 10.84 14.23
CA ILE A 228 12.46 11.97 13.31
C ILE A 228 12.60 11.43 11.90
N ALA A 229 11.80 11.95 11.01
CA ALA A 229 11.82 11.58 9.59
C ALA A 229 12.15 12.83 8.76
N ALA A 230 13.20 12.75 7.95
CA ALA A 230 13.44 13.70 6.87
C ALA A 230 12.95 13.09 5.57
N TYR A 231 12.26 13.86 4.75
CA TYR A 231 11.71 13.39 3.48
C TYR A 231 11.83 14.41 2.37
N ALA A 232 11.88 13.90 1.16
CA ALA A 232 11.89 14.72 -0.03
C ALA A 232 11.24 13.99 -1.21
N THR A 233 10.71 14.78 -2.13
CA THR A 233 10.25 14.36 -3.44
C THR A 233 10.23 15.57 -4.38
N TYR A 234 9.86 15.34 -5.64
CA TYR A 234 9.53 16.42 -6.56
C TYR A 234 8.23 16.06 -7.29
N LYS A 235 7.46 17.07 -7.63
CA LYS A 235 6.20 16.94 -8.36
C LYS A 235 6.00 18.08 -9.33
N ASN A 236 5.17 17.87 -10.33
CA ASN A 236 4.61 18.97 -11.11
C ASN A 236 3.21 19.34 -10.60
N THR A 237 2.58 20.31 -11.21
CA THR A 237 1.21 20.75 -10.91
C THR A 237 0.32 20.66 -12.15
N PRO A 238 -1.02 20.65 -12.01
CA PRO A 238 -1.92 20.69 -13.15
C PRO A 238 -1.76 21.91 -14.06
N VAL A 239 -1.22 23.01 -13.52
CA VAL A 239 -1.00 24.27 -14.24
C VAL A 239 0.43 24.39 -14.81
N SER A 240 1.31 23.43 -14.51
CA SER A 240 2.68 23.39 -15.02
C SER A 240 3.12 21.95 -15.20
N LEU A 241 2.83 21.37 -16.36
CA LEU A 241 3.10 19.95 -16.64
C LEU A 241 4.58 19.64 -16.88
N ASP A 242 5.35 20.60 -17.29
CA ASP A 242 6.78 20.52 -17.68
C ASP A 242 7.74 21.01 -16.59
N LYS A 243 7.25 21.72 -15.57
CA LYS A 243 8.07 22.17 -14.44
C LYS A 243 7.85 21.28 -13.23
N TYR A 244 8.94 20.93 -12.58
CA TYR A 244 8.94 20.16 -11.35
C TYR A 244 9.43 21.01 -10.19
N PHE A 245 8.80 20.82 -9.04
CA PHE A 245 9.05 21.56 -7.82
C PHE A 245 9.44 20.61 -6.70
N TRP A 246 10.38 21.01 -5.89
CA TRP A 246 10.77 20.27 -4.72
C TRP A 246 9.70 20.34 -3.64
N VAL A 247 9.47 19.20 -3.01
CA VAL A 247 8.72 19.07 -1.76
C VAL A 247 9.63 18.35 -0.78
N ASN A 248 9.89 18.99 0.34
CA ASN A 248 10.70 18.40 1.41
C ASN A 248 10.10 18.73 2.77
N GLY A 249 10.50 18.01 3.79
CA GLY A 249 10.02 18.26 5.14
C GLY A 249 10.66 17.39 6.19
N ILE A 250 10.29 17.71 7.43
CA ILE A 250 10.72 17.00 8.62
C ILE A 250 9.48 16.69 9.45
N ALA A 251 9.38 15.46 9.94
CA ALA A 251 8.35 15.05 10.89
C ALA A 251 9.00 14.51 12.16
N MET A 252 8.47 14.90 13.31
CA MET A 252 8.83 14.35 14.60
C MET A 252 7.62 13.70 15.24
N SER A 253 7.77 12.48 15.75
CA SER A 253 6.64 11.71 16.28
C SER A 253 7.05 10.83 17.46
N TYR A 254 6.09 10.66 18.37
CA TYR A 254 6.16 9.75 19.51
C TYR A 254 5.35 8.50 19.20
N HIS A 255 5.94 7.33 19.44
CA HIS A 255 5.36 6.03 19.14
C HIS A 255 5.18 5.24 20.43
N HIS A 256 3.94 4.80 20.67
CA HIS A 256 3.56 3.96 21.81
C HIS A 256 3.15 2.57 21.32
N PRO A 257 4.06 1.56 21.37
CA PRO A 257 3.73 0.20 20.97
C PRO A 257 2.76 -0.46 21.96
N PHE A 258 1.70 -1.05 21.44
CA PHE A 258 0.67 -1.71 22.23
C PHE A 258 0.17 -3.01 21.56
N GLY A 259 -0.80 -3.64 22.21
CA GLY A 259 -1.41 -4.89 21.72
C GLY A 259 -0.56 -6.12 21.98
N ILE A 260 -1.04 -7.25 21.47
CA ILE A 260 -0.37 -8.54 21.64
C ILE A 260 1.01 -8.48 20.96
N LYS A 261 2.07 -8.78 21.74
CA LYS A 261 3.47 -8.77 21.30
C LYS A 261 3.88 -7.44 20.65
N LYS A 262 3.22 -6.32 21.02
CA LYS A 262 3.52 -4.98 20.48
C LYS A 262 3.44 -4.92 18.95
N ALA A 263 2.44 -5.56 18.37
CA ALA A 263 2.22 -5.59 16.92
C ALA A 263 1.65 -4.29 16.35
N HIS A 264 1.26 -3.37 17.22
CA HIS A 264 0.65 -2.08 16.89
C HIS A 264 1.40 -0.95 17.56
N ALA A 265 1.33 0.26 17.03
CA ALA A 265 1.73 1.47 17.72
C ALA A 265 0.71 2.60 17.51
N LEU A 266 0.43 3.32 18.58
CA LEU A 266 -0.24 4.62 18.50
C LEU A 266 0.85 5.68 18.28
N VAL A 267 0.59 6.63 17.40
CA VAL A 267 1.54 7.66 17.00
C VAL A 267 0.93 9.03 17.18
N LEU A 268 1.69 9.93 17.76
CA LEU A 268 1.37 11.35 17.87
C LEU A 268 2.58 12.15 17.38
N GLY A 269 2.39 13.14 16.51
CA GLY A 269 3.51 13.89 15.95
C GLY A 269 3.13 15.23 15.35
N ALA A 270 4.16 15.90 14.85
CA ALA A 270 4.05 17.13 14.08
C ALA A 270 5.00 17.07 12.89
N GLU A 271 4.67 17.82 11.85
CA GLU A 271 5.52 17.90 10.66
C GLU A 271 5.56 19.33 10.10
N LEU A 272 6.69 19.59 9.47
CA LEU A 272 6.96 20.80 8.71
C LEU A 272 7.12 20.39 7.24
N ILE A 273 6.32 20.98 6.36
CA ILE A 273 6.33 20.69 4.93
C ILE A 273 6.68 21.97 4.18
N ASN A 274 7.66 21.88 3.30
CA ASN A 274 8.05 22.91 2.35
C ASN A 274 7.67 22.42 0.94
N ASP A 275 6.62 22.99 0.34
CA ASP A 275 6.10 22.62 -0.98
C ASP A 275 6.23 23.80 -1.96
N GLN A 276 7.33 23.86 -2.69
CA GLN A 276 7.62 24.95 -3.65
C GLN A 276 6.59 25.03 -4.79
N SER A 277 5.82 24.00 -5.05
CA SER A 277 4.78 24.03 -6.10
C SER A 277 3.63 24.98 -5.77
N ILE A 278 3.47 25.33 -4.49
CA ILE A 278 2.41 26.23 -4.03
C ILE A 278 2.65 27.64 -4.52
N GLU A 279 3.87 28.14 -4.39
CA GLU A 279 4.24 29.49 -4.85
C GLU A 279 3.92 29.66 -6.34
N TYR A 280 4.36 28.70 -7.16
CA TYR A 280 4.10 28.74 -8.60
C TYR A 280 2.60 28.70 -8.93
N ARG A 281 1.83 27.90 -8.23
CA ARG A 281 0.38 27.82 -8.42
C ARG A 281 -0.32 29.12 -8.02
N MET A 282 0.10 29.74 -6.91
CA MET A 282 -0.42 31.03 -6.47
C MET A 282 -0.13 32.13 -7.49
N TRP A 283 1.11 32.18 -8.00
CA TRP A 283 1.47 33.11 -9.07
C TRP A 283 0.59 32.89 -10.33
N PHE A 284 0.35 31.65 -10.73
CA PHE A 284 -0.51 31.32 -11.86
C PHE A 284 -1.95 31.78 -11.64
N ASP A 285 -2.47 31.63 -10.44
CA ASP A 285 -3.82 32.05 -10.02
C ASP A 285 -3.91 33.57 -9.77
N LYS A 286 -2.85 34.35 -10.08
CA LYS A 286 -2.74 35.81 -9.87
C LYS A 286 -3.04 36.22 -8.44
N ARG A 287 -2.60 35.43 -7.47
CA ARG A 287 -2.69 35.71 -6.05
C ARG A 287 -1.37 36.24 -5.53
N ASP A 288 -1.41 36.98 -4.43
CA ASP A 288 -0.20 37.43 -3.75
C ASP A 288 0.70 36.28 -3.36
N SER A 289 2.01 36.53 -3.34
CA SER A 289 2.99 35.56 -2.89
C SER A 289 2.66 35.10 -1.48
N LEU A 290 2.28 33.83 -1.34
CA LEU A 290 2.00 33.19 -0.07
C LEU A 290 3.18 32.35 0.37
N ASN A 291 3.27 32.17 1.66
CA ASN A 291 4.24 31.26 2.23
C ASN A 291 3.87 29.80 1.89
N TYR A 292 4.80 29.08 1.30
CA TYR A 292 4.64 27.67 0.94
C TYR A 292 4.99 26.69 2.07
N LEU A 293 5.29 27.25 3.27
CA LEU A 293 5.50 26.48 4.48
C LEU A 293 4.17 26.03 5.08
N ILE A 294 4.11 24.77 5.44
CA ILE A 294 2.95 24.14 6.08
C ILE A 294 3.40 23.50 7.37
N VAL A 295 2.66 23.72 8.45
CA VAL A 295 2.85 23.03 9.73
C VAL A 295 1.62 22.20 10.00
N GLY A 296 1.83 20.93 10.34
CA GLY A 296 0.76 20.00 10.66
C GLY A 296 1.03 19.23 11.96
N SER A 297 -0.03 18.88 12.65
CA SER A 297 -0.01 17.84 13.69
C SER A 297 -0.63 16.57 13.13
N LEU A 298 -0.22 15.41 13.63
CA LEU A 298 -0.75 14.13 13.18
C LEU A 298 -0.95 13.15 14.34
N ILE A 299 -1.99 12.36 14.23
CA ILE A 299 -2.25 11.20 15.04
C ILE A 299 -2.41 9.98 14.13
N GLY A 300 -1.92 8.84 14.54
CA GLY A 300 -2.00 7.66 13.67
C GLY A 300 -1.81 6.35 14.37
N HIS A 301 -1.97 5.32 13.58
CA HIS A 301 -1.81 3.94 13.96
C HIS A 301 -0.82 3.26 13.02
N GLU A 302 0.07 2.46 13.60
CA GLU A 302 1.01 1.63 12.86
C GLU A 302 0.78 0.15 13.11
N PHE A 303 0.92 -0.64 12.05
CA PHE A 303 1.09 -2.10 12.10
C PHE A 303 2.58 -2.42 12.02
N LEU A 304 3.08 -3.17 13.00
CA LEU A 304 4.50 -3.48 13.13
C LEU A 304 4.77 -4.92 12.68
N PHE A 305 5.24 -5.11 11.45
CA PHE A 305 5.53 -6.41 10.84
C PHE A 305 7.04 -6.68 10.82
N HIS A 306 7.62 -6.95 11.97
CA HIS A 306 9.07 -7.19 12.13
C HIS A 306 9.93 -6.04 11.58
N ARG A 307 10.41 -6.12 10.33
CA ARG A 307 11.17 -5.05 9.68
C ARG A 307 10.30 -4.06 8.92
N PHE A 308 9.07 -4.42 8.60
CA PHE A 308 8.14 -3.54 7.92
C PHE A 308 7.20 -2.87 8.92
N THR A 309 6.91 -1.61 8.67
CA THR A 309 5.90 -0.83 9.37
C THR A 309 4.95 -0.28 8.33
N TRP A 310 3.65 -0.44 8.56
CA TRP A 310 2.62 0.23 7.79
C TRP A 310 1.89 1.20 8.71
N GLY A 311 2.01 2.49 8.42
CA GLY A 311 1.41 3.57 9.19
C GLY A 311 0.28 4.24 8.43
N GLN A 312 -0.77 4.60 9.17
CA GLN A 312 -1.91 5.39 8.72
C GLN A 312 -2.09 6.55 9.69
N TYR A 313 -2.02 7.79 9.18
CA TYR A 313 -2.05 8.98 10.01
C TYR A 313 -3.08 9.96 9.47
N PHE A 314 -3.79 10.60 10.39
CA PHE A 314 -4.63 11.76 10.14
C PHE A 314 -3.95 12.98 10.72
N GLY A 315 -3.89 14.03 9.92
CA GLY A 315 -3.27 15.29 10.31
C GLY A 315 -4.23 16.45 10.21
N VAL A 316 -3.95 17.46 11.03
CA VAL A 316 -4.61 18.76 10.99
C VAL A 316 -3.55 19.81 10.75
N TYR A 317 -3.79 20.73 9.82
CA TYR A 317 -2.90 21.85 9.60
C TYR A 317 -3.01 22.84 10.77
N LEU A 318 -1.87 23.10 11.39
CA LEU A 318 -1.73 24.16 12.39
C LEU A 318 -1.46 25.52 11.73
N TYR A 319 -0.73 25.47 10.62
CA TYR A 319 -0.45 26.62 9.78
C TYR A 319 -0.43 26.25 8.31
N LYS A 320 -1.13 26.98 7.49
CA LYS A 320 -1.08 26.97 6.01
C LYS A 320 -1.69 28.25 5.46
N GLU A 321 -1.12 28.78 4.41
CA GLU A 321 -1.72 29.90 3.67
C GLU A 321 -2.45 29.43 2.40
N VAL A 322 -2.31 28.14 2.05
CA VAL A 322 -2.89 27.52 0.85
C VAL A 322 -4.41 27.43 0.97
N PRO A 323 -5.20 28.16 0.17
CA PRO A 323 -6.64 28.26 0.36
C PRO A 323 -7.41 27.01 -0.08
N TYR A 324 -6.87 26.23 -1.02
CA TYR A 324 -7.55 25.04 -1.56
C TYR A 324 -7.24 23.74 -0.82
N PHE A 325 -6.42 23.76 0.23
CA PHE A 325 -6.26 22.62 1.11
C PHE A 325 -7.32 22.69 2.20
N ASN A 326 -8.02 21.58 2.40
CA ASN A 326 -8.84 21.42 3.60
C ASN A 326 -7.97 21.42 4.86
N TRP A 327 -8.56 21.62 6.00
CA TRP A 327 -7.84 21.61 7.27
C TRP A 327 -7.36 20.23 7.71
N ILE A 328 -7.81 19.14 7.05
CA ILE A 328 -7.47 17.77 7.38
C ILE A 328 -6.72 17.16 6.21
N TYR A 329 -5.65 16.45 6.52
CA TYR A 329 -4.90 15.63 5.58
C TYR A 329 -4.68 14.23 6.13
N HIS A 330 -4.20 13.30 5.29
CA HIS A 330 -3.80 11.98 5.75
C HIS A 330 -2.51 11.52 5.07
N ARG A 331 -1.80 10.64 5.79
CA ARG A 331 -0.59 9.99 5.29
C ARG A 331 -0.70 8.49 5.41
N HIS A 332 -0.18 7.79 4.41
CA HIS A 332 -0.01 6.35 4.41
C HIS A 332 1.46 6.03 4.18
N THR A 333 2.12 5.44 5.16
CA THR A 333 3.57 5.23 5.13
C THR A 333 3.87 3.73 5.18
N ILE A 334 4.75 3.27 4.30
CA ILE A 334 5.39 1.96 4.40
C ILE A 334 6.87 2.21 4.67
N ALA A 335 7.39 1.66 5.77
CA ALA A 335 8.79 1.81 6.14
C ALA A 335 9.46 0.46 6.37
N TYR A 336 10.74 0.36 6.03
CA TYR A 336 11.58 -0.79 6.24
C TYR A 336 12.73 -0.47 7.19
N LYS A 337 12.86 -1.24 8.27
CA LYS A 337 13.92 -1.10 9.27
C LYS A 337 15.24 -1.69 8.77
N ILE A 338 16.20 -0.83 8.54
CA ILE A 338 17.56 -1.24 8.18
C ILE A 338 18.25 -1.84 9.42
N ASN A 339 18.15 -1.13 10.55
CA ASN A 339 18.68 -1.56 11.86
C ASN A 339 17.77 -1.06 13.01
N LYS A 340 18.25 -1.12 14.26
CA LYS A 340 17.48 -0.70 15.44
C LYS A 340 17.12 0.79 15.46
N ASN A 341 17.91 1.65 14.79
CA ASN A 341 17.73 3.10 14.81
C ASN A 341 17.27 3.66 13.47
N TRP A 342 17.63 3.06 12.34
CA TRP A 342 17.39 3.61 11.01
C TRP A 342 16.36 2.82 10.23
N SER A 343 15.47 3.54 9.58
CA SER A 343 14.51 3.00 8.61
C SER A 343 14.47 3.89 7.36
N VAL A 344 14.07 3.30 6.25
CA VAL A 344 13.74 4.03 5.02
C VAL A 344 12.29 3.74 4.68
N GLY A 345 11.62 4.66 4.02
CA GLY A 345 10.21 4.49 3.72
C GLY A 345 9.73 5.33 2.56
N VAL A 346 8.49 5.04 2.18
CA VAL A 346 7.71 5.78 1.20
C VAL A 346 6.41 6.19 1.86
N SER A 347 5.98 7.43 1.68
CA SER A 347 4.75 7.94 2.27
C SER A 347 3.92 8.69 1.24
N LEU A 348 2.68 8.29 1.08
CA LEU A 348 1.68 9.02 0.33
C LEU A 348 1.09 10.12 1.23
N PHE A 349 1.19 11.36 0.80
CA PHE A 349 0.48 12.50 1.39
C PHE A 349 -0.74 12.83 0.55
N ALA A 350 -1.89 12.90 1.20
CA ALA A 350 -3.13 13.20 0.53
C ALA A 350 -3.96 14.22 1.30
N ASN A 351 -4.57 15.13 0.56
CA ASN A 351 -5.53 16.10 1.07
C ASN A 351 -6.90 15.72 0.55
N ASN A 352 -7.84 15.41 1.44
CA ASN A 352 -9.11 14.79 1.08
C ASN A 352 -8.96 13.44 0.37
N GLN A 353 -9.51 13.37 -0.86
CA GLN A 353 -9.50 12.17 -1.70
C GLN A 353 -8.35 12.17 -2.72
N ASN A 354 -7.58 13.25 -2.78
CA ASN A 354 -6.57 13.45 -3.80
C ASN A 354 -5.18 13.20 -3.23
N ALA A 355 -4.43 12.28 -3.83
CA ALA A 355 -3.00 12.16 -3.62
C ALA A 355 -2.33 13.47 -4.06
N ASN A 356 -1.57 14.08 -3.16
CA ASN A 356 -0.87 15.32 -3.44
C ASN A 356 0.57 15.06 -3.87
N PHE A 357 1.25 14.17 -3.15
CA PHE A 357 2.57 13.65 -3.50
C PHE A 357 2.89 12.37 -2.73
N THR A 358 3.84 11.63 -3.27
CA THR A 358 4.50 10.52 -2.59
C THR A 358 5.92 10.93 -2.31
N ASP A 359 6.35 10.85 -1.05
CA ASP A 359 7.70 11.19 -0.61
C ASP A 359 8.53 9.94 -0.25
N TYR A 360 9.85 10.09 -0.36
CA TYR A 360 10.84 9.14 0.12
C TYR A 360 11.45 9.67 1.40
N ARG A 361 11.56 8.82 2.43
CA ARG A 361 11.97 9.25 3.76
C ARG A 361 13.04 8.39 4.39
N VAL A 362 13.89 9.04 5.16
CA VAL A 362 14.83 8.43 6.09
C VAL A 362 14.33 8.74 7.51
N ILE A 363 14.24 7.71 8.33
CA ILE A 363 13.68 7.79 9.66
C ILE A 363 14.74 7.36 10.67
N TYR A 364 15.01 8.21 11.64
CA TYR A 364 15.86 7.91 12.79
C TYR A 364 15.00 7.74 14.04
N ARG A 365 15.30 6.70 14.81
CA ARG A 365 14.57 6.31 16.01
C ARG A 365 15.49 6.24 17.21
N TRP A 366 14.99 6.72 18.37
CA TRP A 366 15.61 6.49 19.66
C TRP A 366 14.55 6.13 20.71
N ASN A 367 14.90 5.23 21.62
CA ASN A 367 13.99 4.81 22.68
C ASN A 367 13.96 5.85 23.80
N THR A 368 12.79 6.05 24.40
CA THR A 368 12.70 6.79 25.66
C THR A 368 13.43 6.03 26.75
N LYS A 369 14.27 6.73 27.52
CA LYS A 369 14.79 6.20 28.77
C LYS A 369 13.58 5.96 29.70
N LYS A 370 13.59 4.83 30.40
CA LYS A 370 12.62 4.59 31.47
C LYS A 370 12.87 5.55 32.60
#